data_115ddb148840f8bd1d707da3e52dc782
#
_entry.id   115ddb148840f8bd1d707da3e52dc782
#
_cell.length_a   1.000
_cell.length_b   1.000
_cell.length_c   1.000
_cell.angle_alpha   90.00
_cell.angle_beta   90.00
_cell.angle_gamma   90.00
#
_symmetry.space_group_name_H-M   'P 1'
#
loop_
_entity.id
_entity.type
_entity.pdbx_description
1 polymer ?
#
loop_
_entity_poly.entity_id
_entity_poly.type
_entity_poly.pdbx_seq_one_letter_code
_entity_poly.pdbx_strand_id
1 'polypeptide(L)'
;HGQALTETGGQFASASALRTLWQSGGADAAAPYVPAEVLPPYRKAFAAGQYTDLAAAQRCQLALLRSRCAGTAPFAQVRGISEGLEHRLEAAVRSSTTHAELLDSLTTVRYPRARMRRLAMDAALDYSADAFPALPPYLHLLGAQKDALPLLKAAALPVSHSLARLAEQNVPCRAVVDAQLRACDFGALCRKKPEPMGG
;
A
#
# COMPACT_ATOMS: atom_id res chain seq x y z
N HIS A 1 -6.39 -20.73 -3.35
CA HIS A 1 -5.52 -19.72 -3.97
C HIS A 1 -5.54 -19.93 -5.49
N GLY A 2 -6.02 -18.95 -6.26
CA GLY A 2 -5.85 -18.92 -7.71
C GLY A 2 -6.98 -19.48 -8.56
N GLN A 3 -8.24 -19.41 -8.13
CA GLN A 3 -9.33 -19.57 -9.10
C GLN A 3 -9.30 -18.43 -10.09
N ALA A 4 -9.09 -18.76 -11.37
CA ALA A 4 -9.19 -17.81 -12.46
C ALA A 4 -10.64 -17.27 -12.52
N LEU A 5 -10.81 -16.02 -12.93
CA LEU A 5 -12.12 -15.38 -13.15
C LEU A 5 -13.07 -16.14 -14.11
N THR A 6 -12.52 -17.10 -14.85
CA THR A 6 -13.25 -17.92 -15.82
C THR A 6 -14.01 -19.10 -15.18
N GLU A 7 -13.79 -19.41 -13.89
CA GLU A 7 -14.55 -20.45 -13.21
C GLU A 7 -15.76 -19.83 -12.51
N THR A 8 -16.87 -19.78 -13.21
CA THR A 8 -18.18 -19.25 -12.81
C THR A 8 -18.90 -20.10 -11.75
N GLY A 9 -18.22 -20.93 -10.98
CA GLY A 9 -18.80 -21.82 -9.99
C GLY A 9 -18.61 -21.44 -8.52
N GLY A 10 -17.89 -20.36 -8.19
CA GLY A 10 -17.58 -19.99 -6.82
C GLY A 10 -18.29 -18.70 -6.36
N GLN A 11 -18.90 -18.74 -5.18
CA GLN A 11 -19.52 -17.57 -4.53
C GLN A 11 -18.51 -16.48 -4.13
N PHE A 12 -17.19 -16.73 -4.24
CA PHE A 12 -16.15 -15.85 -3.74
C PHE A 12 -15.12 -15.53 -4.82
N ALA A 13 -14.87 -14.25 -5.04
CA ALA A 13 -13.79 -13.77 -5.89
C ALA A 13 -12.58 -13.32 -5.06
N SER A 14 -11.37 -13.57 -5.57
CA SER A 14 -10.16 -13.02 -4.92
C SER A 14 -10.12 -11.50 -5.06
N ALA A 15 -9.40 -10.82 -4.15
CA ALA A 15 -9.23 -9.37 -4.23
C ALA A 15 -8.58 -8.92 -5.55
N SER A 16 -7.72 -9.75 -6.15
CA SER A 16 -7.13 -9.48 -7.48
C SER A 16 -8.18 -9.56 -8.58
N ALA A 17 -9.06 -10.58 -8.52
CA ALA A 17 -10.17 -10.75 -9.43
C ALA A 17 -11.14 -9.56 -9.37
N LEU A 18 -11.52 -9.12 -8.17
CA LEU A 18 -12.38 -7.94 -7.97
C LEU A 18 -11.75 -6.67 -8.55
N ARG A 19 -10.44 -6.45 -8.34
CA ARG A 19 -9.76 -5.30 -8.94
C ARG A 19 -9.78 -5.31 -10.46
N THR A 20 -9.58 -6.47 -11.07
CA THR A 20 -9.67 -6.63 -12.53
C THR A 20 -11.08 -6.33 -13.04
N LEU A 21 -12.11 -6.86 -12.36
CA LEU A 21 -13.50 -6.57 -12.70
C LEU A 21 -13.82 -5.08 -12.62
N TRP A 22 -13.39 -4.40 -11.54
CA TRP A 22 -13.59 -2.96 -11.40
C TRP A 22 -12.89 -2.14 -12.48
N GLN A 23 -11.67 -2.53 -12.85
CA GLN A 23 -10.91 -1.83 -13.89
C GLN A 23 -11.54 -1.98 -15.29
N SER A 24 -12.16 -3.12 -15.58
CA SER A 24 -12.75 -3.41 -16.89
C SER A 24 -14.22 -3.05 -17.01
N GLY A 25 -15.00 -3.16 -15.94
CA GLY A 25 -16.46 -3.02 -15.97
C GLY A 25 -17.06 -2.10 -14.92
N GLY A 26 -16.23 -1.38 -14.15
CA GLY A 26 -16.69 -0.47 -13.10
C GLY A 26 -17.18 -1.19 -11.84
N ALA A 27 -17.78 -0.41 -10.92
CA ALA A 27 -18.21 -0.91 -9.61
C ALA A 27 -19.27 -2.03 -9.72
N ASP A 28 -20.13 -1.97 -10.73
CA ASP A 28 -21.23 -2.93 -10.91
C ASP A 28 -20.76 -4.31 -11.39
N ALA A 29 -19.61 -4.40 -12.06
CA ALA A 29 -19.04 -5.67 -12.47
C ALA A 29 -18.66 -6.58 -11.28
N ALA A 30 -18.42 -6.00 -10.11
CA ALA A 30 -18.12 -6.74 -8.88
C ALA A 30 -19.37 -7.09 -8.04
N ALA A 31 -20.55 -6.59 -8.41
CA ALA A 31 -21.79 -6.75 -7.64
C ALA A 31 -22.11 -8.20 -7.25
N PRO A 32 -21.90 -9.24 -8.10
CA PRO A 32 -22.18 -10.62 -7.73
C PRO A 32 -21.28 -11.18 -6.62
N TYR A 33 -20.17 -10.52 -6.32
CA TYR A 33 -19.09 -11.02 -5.44
C TYR A 33 -18.92 -10.23 -4.16
N VAL A 34 -19.73 -9.19 -3.94
CA VAL A 34 -19.65 -8.33 -2.75
C VAL A 34 -21.03 -8.19 -2.11
N PRO A 35 -21.12 -7.99 -0.77
CA PRO A 35 -22.39 -7.72 -0.12
C PRO A 35 -23.08 -6.48 -0.71
N ALA A 36 -24.41 -6.53 -0.83
CA ALA A 36 -25.18 -5.46 -1.44
C ALA A 36 -24.99 -4.10 -0.73
N GLU A 37 -24.76 -4.12 0.57
CA GLU A 37 -24.60 -2.94 1.42
C GLU A 37 -23.32 -2.15 1.11
N VAL A 38 -22.30 -2.81 0.55
CA VAL A 38 -21.03 -2.15 0.19
C VAL A 38 -21.02 -1.56 -1.22
N LEU A 39 -21.97 -1.92 -2.06
CA LEU A 39 -22.05 -1.41 -3.44
C LEU A 39 -22.27 0.10 -3.52
N PRO A 40 -23.19 0.74 -2.75
CA PRO A 40 -23.40 2.18 -2.84
C PRO A 40 -22.14 3.01 -2.56
N PRO A 41 -21.36 2.78 -1.48
CA PRO A 41 -20.11 3.50 -1.26
C PRO A 41 -19.07 3.21 -2.37
N TYR A 42 -18.99 1.99 -2.91
CA TYR A 42 -18.08 1.69 -4.03
C TYR A 42 -18.48 2.43 -5.31
N ARG A 43 -19.76 2.46 -5.67
CA ARG A 43 -20.26 3.25 -6.82
C ARG A 43 -19.93 4.72 -6.68
N LYS A 44 -20.13 5.29 -5.49
CA LYS A 44 -19.79 6.69 -5.18
C LYS A 44 -18.29 6.95 -5.34
N ALA A 45 -17.44 6.10 -4.75
CA ALA A 45 -15.99 6.22 -4.85
C ALA A 45 -15.51 6.06 -6.30
N PHE A 46 -16.07 5.12 -7.05
CA PHE A 46 -15.74 4.91 -8.46
C PHE A 46 -16.13 6.10 -9.32
N ALA A 47 -17.35 6.61 -9.18
CA ALA A 47 -17.83 7.79 -9.90
C ALA A 47 -16.99 9.05 -9.58
N ALA A 48 -16.52 9.17 -8.33
CA ALA A 48 -15.64 10.25 -7.91
C ALA A 48 -14.17 10.07 -8.35
N GLY A 49 -13.80 8.93 -8.96
CA GLY A 49 -12.42 8.63 -9.33
C GLY A 49 -11.50 8.32 -8.13
N GLN A 50 -12.07 7.96 -6.99
CA GLN A 50 -11.36 7.64 -5.72
C GLN A 50 -10.84 6.20 -5.69
N TYR A 51 -10.31 5.72 -6.80
CA TYR A 51 -9.66 4.42 -6.91
C TYR A 51 -8.29 4.57 -7.56
N THR A 52 -7.41 3.63 -7.25
CA THR A 52 -6.03 3.69 -7.75
C THR A 52 -5.98 3.51 -9.27
N ASP A 53 -5.39 4.49 -9.96
CA ASP A 53 -4.91 4.31 -11.33
C ASP A 53 -3.57 3.55 -11.26
N LEU A 54 -3.60 2.29 -11.66
CA LEU A 54 -2.43 1.41 -11.55
C LEU A 54 -1.25 1.92 -12.39
N ALA A 55 -1.50 2.48 -13.57
CA ALA A 55 -0.45 3.02 -14.44
C ALA A 55 0.21 4.24 -13.80
N ALA A 56 -0.58 5.14 -13.21
CA ALA A 56 -0.08 6.29 -12.45
C ALA A 56 0.75 5.83 -11.26
N ALA A 57 0.24 4.90 -10.44
CA ALA A 57 0.95 4.37 -9.27
C ALA A 57 2.29 3.73 -9.63
N GLN A 58 2.33 2.91 -10.69
CA GLN A 58 3.55 2.28 -11.18
C GLN A 58 4.59 3.30 -11.66
N ARG A 59 4.14 4.34 -12.36
CA ARG A 59 5.01 5.42 -12.85
C ARG A 59 5.54 6.28 -11.71
N CYS A 60 4.68 6.67 -10.77
CA CYS A 60 5.08 7.41 -9.57
C CYS A 60 6.09 6.63 -8.74
N GLN A 61 5.85 5.33 -8.52
CA GLN A 61 6.80 4.48 -7.80
C GLN A 61 8.17 4.44 -8.49
N LEU A 62 8.21 4.24 -9.81
CA LEU A 62 9.47 4.21 -10.55
C LEU A 62 10.18 5.58 -10.52
N ALA A 63 9.45 6.68 -10.58
CA ALA A 63 10.00 8.03 -10.47
C ALA A 63 10.65 8.27 -9.10
N LEU A 64 9.98 7.88 -8.01
CA LEU A 64 10.53 7.96 -6.65
C LEU A 64 11.80 7.12 -6.50
N LEU A 65 11.80 5.89 -7.00
CA LEU A 65 12.98 5.02 -6.98
C LEU A 65 14.16 5.63 -7.75
N ARG A 66 13.92 6.18 -8.94
CA ARG A 66 14.95 6.83 -9.75
C ARG A 66 15.50 8.10 -9.08
N SER A 67 14.66 8.90 -8.46
CA SER A 67 15.08 10.08 -7.69
C SER A 67 16.07 9.71 -6.59
N ARG A 68 15.87 8.57 -5.92
CA ARG A 68 16.78 8.08 -4.88
C ARG A 68 18.14 7.63 -5.43
N CYS A 69 18.20 7.13 -6.65
CA CYS A 69 19.45 6.69 -7.28
C CYS A 69 20.49 7.82 -7.53
N ALA A 70 20.13 9.07 -7.24
CA ALA A 70 21.10 10.17 -7.24
C ALA A 70 22.02 10.18 -5.99
N GLY A 71 21.64 9.49 -4.92
CA GLY A 71 22.41 9.39 -3.69
C GLY A 71 23.44 8.27 -3.69
N THR A 72 24.31 8.28 -2.69
CA THR A 72 25.27 7.19 -2.43
C THR A 72 24.56 6.05 -1.67
N ALA A 73 24.69 4.81 -2.15
CA ALA A 73 24.08 3.62 -1.56
C ALA A 73 22.55 3.80 -1.27
N PRO A 74 21.74 4.18 -2.27
CA PRO A 74 20.38 4.71 -2.10
C PRO A 74 19.40 3.75 -1.42
N PHE A 75 19.69 2.45 -1.41
CA PHE A 75 18.78 1.43 -0.88
C PHE A 75 19.36 0.60 0.27
N ALA A 76 20.56 0.94 0.78
CA ALA A 76 21.25 0.15 1.80
C ALA A 76 20.44 -0.03 3.10
N GLN A 77 19.65 0.97 3.50
CA GLN A 77 18.87 0.97 4.74
C GLN A 77 17.41 0.55 4.55
N VAL A 78 17.01 0.20 3.34
CA VAL A 78 15.59 -0.15 3.06
C VAL A 78 15.20 -1.44 3.79
N ARG A 79 14.01 -1.43 4.38
CA ARG A 79 13.44 -2.59 5.06
C ARG A 79 13.37 -3.80 4.13
N GLY A 80 13.89 -4.93 4.59
CA GLY A 80 13.90 -6.19 3.83
C GLY A 80 15.05 -6.36 2.85
N ILE A 81 15.99 -5.41 2.81
CA ILE A 81 17.27 -5.57 2.10
C ILE A 81 18.13 -6.62 2.82
N SER A 82 18.79 -7.46 2.06
CA SER A 82 19.76 -8.45 2.52
C SER A 82 20.64 -8.92 1.37
N GLU A 83 21.88 -9.28 1.66
CA GLU A 83 22.77 -10.02 0.76
C GLU A 83 23.00 -9.41 -0.63
N GLY A 84 23.26 -8.09 -0.68
CA GLY A 84 23.54 -7.38 -1.94
C GLY A 84 22.30 -7.09 -2.79
N LEU A 85 21.08 -7.27 -2.21
CA LEU A 85 19.83 -6.97 -2.90
C LEU A 85 19.67 -5.46 -3.18
N GLU A 86 20.32 -4.60 -2.40
CA GLU A 86 20.41 -3.15 -2.62
C GLU A 86 21.05 -2.80 -3.97
N HIS A 87 22.17 -3.44 -4.30
CA HIS A 87 22.84 -3.21 -5.58
C HIS A 87 22.02 -3.73 -6.76
N ARG A 88 21.36 -4.88 -6.56
CA ARG A 88 20.44 -5.43 -7.56
C ARG A 88 19.25 -4.52 -7.80
N LEU A 89 18.67 -3.97 -6.72
CA LEU A 89 17.57 -3.01 -6.81
C LEU A 89 18.01 -1.75 -7.55
N GLU A 90 19.18 -1.20 -7.20
CA GLU A 90 19.71 -0.01 -7.87
C GLU A 90 19.93 -0.26 -9.37
N ALA A 91 20.59 -1.37 -9.74
CA ALA A 91 20.80 -1.73 -11.13
C ALA A 91 19.48 -1.90 -11.90
N ALA A 92 18.50 -2.58 -11.30
CA ALA A 92 17.17 -2.76 -11.88
C ALA A 92 16.43 -1.43 -12.07
N VAL A 93 16.48 -0.51 -11.09
CA VAL A 93 15.86 0.83 -11.19
C VAL A 93 16.49 1.65 -12.32
N ARG A 94 17.82 1.60 -12.47
CA ARG A 94 18.55 2.34 -13.50
C ARG A 94 18.24 1.83 -14.91
N SER A 95 18.07 0.53 -15.09
CA SER A 95 17.85 -0.09 -16.41
C SER A 95 16.38 -0.16 -16.82
N SER A 96 15.43 -0.19 -15.88
CA SER A 96 14.02 -0.37 -16.19
C SER A 96 13.32 0.92 -16.61
N THR A 97 12.48 0.83 -17.62
CA THR A 97 11.60 1.92 -18.07
C THR A 97 10.15 1.72 -17.62
N THR A 98 9.81 0.49 -17.27
CA THR A 98 8.49 0.10 -16.76
C THR A 98 8.59 -0.61 -15.42
N HIS A 99 7.48 -0.58 -14.67
CA HIS A 99 7.38 -1.33 -13.41
C HIS A 99 7.43 -2.86 -13.63
N ALA A 100 6.96 -3.34 -14.78
CA ALA A 100 7.04 -4.75 -15.13
C ALA A 100 8.49 -5.20 -15.28
N GLU A 101 9.29 -4.48 -16.07
CA GLU A 101 10.73 -4.72 -16.25
C GLU A 101 11.49 -4.68 -14.91
N LEU A 102 11.18 -3.70 -14.06
CA LEU A 102 11.75 -3.61 -12.71
C LEU A 102 11.51 -4.90 -11.93
N LEU A 103 10.26 -5.37 -11.87
CA LEU A 103 9.93 -6.57 -11.13
C LEU A 103 10.50 -7.84 -11.76
N ASP A 104 10.56 -7.92 -13.09
CA ASP A 104 11.13 -9.06 -13.80
C ASP A 104 12.65 -9.17 -13.53
N SER A 105 13.37 -8.04 -13.52
CA SER A 105 14.79 -7.97 -13.18
C SER A 105 15.08 -8.37 -11.72
N LEU A 106 14.16 -8.08 -10.80
CA LEU A 106 14.32 -8.38 -9.38
C LEU A 106 13.90 -9.80 -9.01
N THR A 107 12.92 -10.38 -9.73
CA THR A 107 12.32 -11.67 -9.39
C THR A 107 13.27 -12.81 -9.71
N THR A 108 13.43 -13.75 -8.78
CA THR A 108 14.17 -15.01 -8.96
C THR A 108 13.48 -16.11 -8.17
N VAL A 109 13.98 -17.34 -8.29
CA VAL A 109 13.53 -18.45 -7.43
C VAL A 109 13.69 -18.12 -5.95
N ARG A 110 14.79 -17.44 -5.56
CA ARG A 110 15.06 -17.02 -4.18
C ARG A 110 14.22 -15.81 -3.76
N TYR A 111 13.90 -14.93 -4.69
CA TYR A 111 13.17 -13.66 -4.44
C TYR A 111 11.85 -13.63 -5.20
N PRO A 112 10.77 -14.17 -4.60
CA PRO A 112 9.45 -14.19 -5.23
C PRO A 112 8.93 -12.80 -5.58
N ARG A 113 8.20 -12.68 -6.68
CA ARG A 113 7.66 -11.40 -7.20
C ARG A 113 6.86 -10.61 -6.15
N ALA A 114 6.09 -11.28 -5.29
CA ALA A 114 5.35 -10.62 -4.22
C ALA A 114 6.26 -9.94 -3.18
N ARG A 115 7.41 -10.55 -2.86
CA ARG A 115 8.44 -9.96 -2.00
C ARG A 115 9.07 -8.75 -2.68
N MET A 116 9.40 -8.85 -3.96
CA MET A 116 10.01 -7.75 -4.73
C MET A 116 9.07 -6.56 -4.88
N ARG A 117 7.77 -6.78 -5.05
CA ARG A 117 6.77 -5.69 -5.03
C ARG A 117 6.79 -4.91 -3.71
N ARG A 118 6.82 -5.60 -2.57
CA ARG A 118 6.89 -4.94 -1.26
C ARG A 118 8.19 -4.19 -1.08
N LEU A 119 9.32 -4.81 -1.41
CA LEU A 119 10.63 -4.18 -1.35
C LEU A 119 10.70 -2.91 -2.19
N ALA A 120 10.23 -2.95 -3.43
CA ALA A 120 10.20 -1.78 -4.31
C ALA A 120 9.29 -0.66 -3.77
N MET A 121 8.19 -1.01 -3.10
CA MET A 121 7.33 -0.02 -2.45
C MET A 121 7.99 0.56 -1.19
N ASP A 122 8.57 -0.27 -0.33
CA ASP A 122 9.31 0.16 0.85
C ASP A 122 10.46 1.08 0.45
N ALA A 123 11.16 0.75 -0.63
CA ALA A 123 12.22 1.59 -1.18
C ALA A 123 11.69 2.92 -1.74
N ALA A 124 10.57 2.91 -2.46
CA ALA A 124 9.99 4.14 -3.02
C ALA A 124 9.50 5.10 -1.92
N LEU A 125 8.92 4.57 -0.84
CA LEU A 125 8.41 5.34 0.30
C LEU A 125 9.46 5.64 1.38
N ASP A 126 10.71 5.23 1.15
CA ASP A 126 11.82 5.43 2.10
C ASP A 126 11.57 4.79 3.47
N TYR A 127 11.14 3.55 3.48
CA TYR A 127 10.96 2.77 4.70
C TYR A 127 12.26 2.07 5.08
N SER A 128 12.96 2.59 6.09
CA SER A 128 14.17 1.96 6.63
C SER A 128 13.84 0.82 7.61
N ALA A 129 14.78 -0.10 7.79
CA ALA A 129 14.64 -1.21 8.73
C ALA A 129 14.43 -0.72 10.17
N ASP A 130 15.12 0.36 10.56
CA ASP A 130 15.12 0.89 11.92
C ASP A 130 13.96 1.86 12.20
N ALA A 131 13.19 2.24 11.17
CA ALA A 131 12.10 3.20 11.32
C ALA A 131 10.85 2.62 12.00
N PHE A 132 10.75 1.29 12.09
CA PHE A 132 9.54 0.63 12.59
C PHE A 132 9.84 -0.17 13.85
N PRO A 133 9.04 0.01 14.92
CA PRO A 133 9.12 -0.85 16.10
C PRO A 133 8.70 -2.28 15.75
N ALA A 134 9.20 -3.26 16.53
CA ALA A 134 8.87 -4.68 16.35
C ALA A 134 7.37 -4.98 16.54
N LEU A 135 6.69 -4.19 17.37
CA LEU A 135 5.25 -4.29 17.63
C LEU A 135 4.55 -2.98 17.26
N PRO A 136 3.26 -3.02 16.86
CA PRO A 136 2.47 -1.82 16.64
C PRO A 136 2.51 -0.89 17.85
N PRO A 137 2.86 0.40 17.70
CA PRO A 137 3.01 1.30 18.86
C PRO A 137 1.69 1.95 19.29
N TYR A 138 0.61 1.80 18.51
CA TYR A 138 -0.70 2.38 18.80
C TYR A 138 -1.82 1.59 18.11
N LEU A 139 -3.05 1.93 18.47
CA LEU A 139 -4.29 1.49 17.80
C LEU A 139 -4.97 2.72 17.17
N HIS A 140 -5.03 2.75 15.84
CA HIS A 140 -5.77 3.78 15.11
C HIS A 140 -7.24 3.37 15.00
N LEU A 141 -8.12 4.07 15.71
CA LEU A 141 -9.55 3.78 15.77
C LEU A 141 -10.25 4.35 14.54
N LEU A 142 -10.68 3.50 13.63
CA LEU A 142 -11.43 3.88 12.44
C LEU A 142 -12.95 3.89 12.66
N GLY A 143 -13.43 3.11 13.61
CA GLY A 143 -14.83 3.01 13.98
C GLY A 143 -15.03 2.01 15.11
N ALA A 144 -16.07 2.21 15.92
CA ALA A 144 -16.47 1.26 16.95
C ALA A 144 -17.96 1.39 17.22
N GLN A 145 -18.59 0.30 17.63
CA GLN A 145 -19.94 0.32 18.21
C GLN A 145 -19.86 0.95 19.60
N LYS A 146 -20.94 1.67 20.00
CA LYS A 146 -20.99 2.37 21.28
C LYS A 146 -20.69 1.45 22.47
N ASP A 147 -21.19 0.23 22.43
CA ASP A 147 -21.02 -0.77 23.49
C ASP A 147 -19.59 -1.31 23.59
N ALA A 148 -18.80 -1.17 22.53
CA ALA A 148 -17.38 -1.56 22.50
C ALA A 148 -16.44 -0.46 23.02
N LEU A 149 -16.89 0.81 23.14
CA LEU A 149 -16.07 1.92 23.58
C LEU A 149 -15.42 1.70 24.97
N PRO A 150 -16.09 1.10 25.98
CA PRO A 150 -15.44 0.82 27.26
C PRO A 150 -14.21 -0.08 27.16
N LEU A 151 -14.15 -1.01 26.19
CA LEU A 151 -13.02 -1.89 25.97
C LEU A 151 -11.74 -1.11 25.58
N LEU A 152 -11.88 0.03 24.93
CA LEU A 152 -10.75 0.87 24.53
C LEU A 152 -10.03 1.47 25.72
N LYS A 153 -10.70 1.64 26.85
CA LYS A 153 -10.09 2.15 28.11
C LYS A 153 -9.12 1.14 28.72
N ALA A 154 -9.28 -0.16 28.43
CA ALA A 154 -8.42 -1.23 28.89
C ALA A 154 -7.24 -1.50 27.94
N ALA A 155 -7.13 -0.77 26.83
CA ALA A 155 -6.04 -0.97 25.87
C ALA A 155 -4.70 -0.57 26.49
N ALA A 156 -3.71 -1.43 26.37
CA ALA A 156 -2.34 -1.17 26.83
C ALA A 156 -1.57 -0.20 25.91
N LEU A 157 -2.08 0.03 24.69
CA LEU A 157 -1.49 0.93 23.70
C LEU A 157 -2.28 2.22 23.58
N PRO A 158 -1.67 3.34 23.17
CA PRO A 158 -2.38 4.56 22.80
C PRO A 158 -3.46 4.27 21.77
N VAL A 159 -4.67 4.74 22.01
CA VAL A 159 -5.82 4.60 21.10
C VAL A 159 -6.35 5.99 20.73
N SER A 160 -6.49 6.30 19.46
CA SER A 160 -7.09 7.52 18.99
C SER A 160 -7.64 7.36 17.57
N HIS A 161 -8.66 8.15 17.24
CA HIS A 161 -9.11 8.36 15.86
C HIS A 161 -8.29 9.43 15.13
N SER A 162 -7.44 10.17 15.84
CA SER A 162 -6.59 11.21 15.29
C SER A 162 -5.13 10.74 15.19
N LEU A 163 -4.60 10.67 13.98
CA LEU A 163 -3.20 10.37 13.73
C LEU A 163 -2.28 11.43 14.34
N ALA A 164 -2.66 12.71 14.32
CA ALA A 164 -1.88 13.78 14.95
C ALA A 164 -1.68 13.51 16.45
N ARG A 165 -2.75 13.18 17.18
CA ARG A 165 -2.65 12.80 18.60
C ARG A 165 -1.82 11.57 18.85
N LEU A 166 -1.87 10.58 17.95
CA LEU A 166 -1.05 9.38 18.04
C LEU A 166 0.43 9.71 17.83
N ALA A 167 0.74 10.59 16.89
CA ALA A 167 2.12 11.03 16.62
C ALA A 167 2.78 11.78 17.80
N GLU A 168 1.97 12.41 18.67
CA GLU A 168 2.44 13.14 19.85
C GLU A 168 2.77 12.22 21.04
N GLN A 169 2.38 10.96 21.03
CA GLN A 169 2.53 10.06 22.17
C GLN A 169 3.99 9.70 22.47
N ASN A 170 4.76 9.33 21.46
CA ASN A 170 6.18 8.97 21.59
C ASN A 170 6.83 8.88 20.18
N VAL A 171 8.16 8.69 20.18
CA VAL A 171 8.95 8.59 18.94
C VAL A 171 8.51 7.41 18.05
N PRO A 172 8.30 6.19 18.56
CA PRO A 172 7.79 5.09 17.74
C PRO A 172 6.42 5.36 17.10
N CYS A 173 5.49 5.99 17.84
CA CYS A 173 4.19 6.38 17.30
C CYS A 173 4.33 7.38 16.15
N ARG A 174 5.15 8.41 16.32
CA ARG A 174 5.42 9.41 15.28
C ARG A 174 6.00 8.76 14.03
N ALA A 175 7.02 7.91 14.15
CA ALA A 175 7.65 7.25 13.01
C ALA A 175 6.63 6.44 12.18
N VAL A 176 5.73 5.70 12.83
CA VAL A 176 4.70 4.91 12.14
C VAL A 176 3.62 5.79 11.53
N VAL A 177 3.22 6.88 12.21
CA VAL A 177 2.26 7.86 11.65
C VAL A 177 2.85 8.54 10.41
N ASP A 178 4.09 9.01 10.47
CA ASP A 178 4.76 9.66 9.32
C ASP A 178 4.88 8.70 8.12
N ALA A 179 5.18 7.42 8.38
CA ALA A 179 5.19 6.40 7.34
C ALA A 179 3.79 6.16 6.75
N GLN A 180 2.75 6.14 7.58
CA GLN A 180 1.37 6.00 7.13
C GLN A 180 0.93 7.20 6.29
N LEU A 181 1.26 8.42 6.70
CA LEU A 181 0.95 9.63 5.93
C LEU A 181 1.64 9.63 4.57
N ARG A 182 2.93 9.26 4.48
CA ARG A 182 3.61 9.11 3.18
C ARG A 182 2.91 8.12 2.26
N ALA A 183 2.44 6.99 2.80
CA ALA A 183 1.68 6.01 2.01
C ALA A 183 0.31 6.56 1.56
N CYS A 184 -0.38 7.31 2.42
CA CYS A 184 -1.65 7.95 2.09
C CYS A 184 -1.48 9.00 1.00
N ASP A 185 -0.48 9.87 1.10
CA ASP A 185 -0.19 10.91 0.12
C ASP A 185 0.21 10.32 -1.24
N PHE A 186 1.05 9.29 -1.23
CA PHE A 186 1.34 8.53 -2.45
C PHE A 186 0.05 7.95 -3.05
N GLY A 187 -0.78 7.32 -2.23
CA GLY A 187 -2.06 6.75 -2.66
C GLY A 187 -3.02 7.80 -3.23
N ALA A 188 -3.13 8.97 -2.58
CA ALA A 188 -3.96 10.08 -3.02
C ALA A 188 -3.56 10.62 -4.39
N LEU A 189 -2.26 10.79 -4.61
CA LEU A 189 -1.71 11.22 -5.90
C LEU A 189 -1.94 10.17 -7.02
N CYS A 190 -1.94 8.89 -6.67
CA CYS A 190 -2.12 7.79 -7.62
C CYS A 190 -3.59 7.43 -7.89
N ARG A 191 -4.56 8.20 -7.41
CA ARG A 191 -5.97 8.01 -7.74
C ARG A 191 -6.27 8.39 -9.19
N LYS A 192 -7.35 7.83 -9.76
CA LYS A 192 -7.84 8.22 -11.09
C LYS A 192 -8.12 9.72 -11.17
N LYS A 193 -8.66 10.28 -10.10
CA LYS A 193 -8.74 11.72 -9.85
C LYS A 193 -7.82 12.03 -8.67
N PRO A 194 -6.61 12.54 -8.90
CA PRO A 194 -5.66 12.84 -7.83
C PRO A 194 -6.20 13.83 -6.83
N GLU A 195 -5.81 13.65 -5.58
CA GLU A 195 -6.17 14.54 -4.48
C GLU A 195 -4.91 15.23 -3.91
N PRO A 196 -5.04 16.44 -3.36
CA PRO A 196 -3.92 17.14 -2.76
C PRO A 196 -3.42 16.42 -1.50
N MET A 197 -2.18 16.72 -1.11
CA MET A 197 -1.55 16.21 0.10
C MET A 197 -2.31 16.66 1.34
N GLY A 198 -2.55 15.74 2.29
CA GLY A 198 -3.23 16.04 3.55
C GLY A 198 -4.74 16.23 3.45
N GLY A 199 -5.36 15.75 2.35
CA GLY A 199 -6.81 15.72 2.18
C GLY A 199 -7.51 14.63 2.99
#